data_a0d13cce3a6439324b92810c6eface80
#
_entry.id   a0d13cce3a6439324b92810c6eface80
#
_cell.length_a   1.000
_cell.length_b   1.000
_cell.length_c   1.000
_cell.angle_alpha   90.00
_cell.angle_beta   90.00
_cell.angle_gamma   90.00
#
_symmetry.space_group_name_H-M   'P 1'
#
loop_
_entity.id
_entity.type
_entity.pdbx_description
1 polymer ?
#
loop_
_entity_poly.entity_id
_entity_poly.type
_entity_poly.pdbx_seq_one_letter_code
_entity_poly.pdbx_strand_id
1 'polypeptide(L)'
;MAGQTADPRTNEHDEAVLRLRDVGVRRHTTDQLILDGIDWTVRPGEHWALLGANGAGKTTLLRLLGALMHPTTGTVEVLGSRLGRVDVRELRARIGHVTSAQRVPQDLTAHAVVLTGHSGTVQPLWRTYDDEVRARAHELLTELGVKELADRPYGVCSGGQRARVLIARALMADPALLLLDEPFNALDLPSREDLVEAMHQLAAGRPRLATVTVTHHLEELFPAVSHALLLREGRVLSQGHVEGVLTDPLLTRCFGRDITVARRDGRWSAYSGRRL
;
A
#
# COMPACT_ATOMS: atom_id res chain seq x y z
N MET A 1 -28.50 -13.78 -41.73
CA MET A 1 -27.36 -13.07 -41.14
C MET A 1 -27.86 -12.39 -39.84
N ALA A 2 -27.67 -13.06 -38.74
CA ALA A 2 -28.11 -12.56 -37.43
C ALA A 2 -26.91 -11.88 -36.74
N GLY A 3 -27.02 -10.56 -36.56
CA GLY A 3 -26.05 -9.79 -35.79
C GLY A 3 -26.20 -10.12 -34.31
N GLN A 4 -25.16 -10.68 -33.71
CA GLN A 4 -25.03 -10.76 -32.25
C GLN A 4 -24.74 -9.36 -31.71
N THR A 5 -25.76 -8.75 -31.13
CA THR A 5 -25.62 -7.59 -30.24
C THR A 5 -24.96 -8.09 -28.95
N ALA A 6 -23.72 -7.67 -28.70
CA ALA A 6 -23.06 -7.84 -27.42
C ALA A 6 -23.86 -7.14 -26.33
N ASP A 7 -24.20 -7.86 -25.25
CA ASP A 7 -24.90 -7.35 -24.06
C ASP A 7 -23.93 -6.38 -23.30
N PRO A 8 -24.26 -5.11 -23.12
CA PRO A 8 -23.41 -4.12 -22.45
C PRO A 8 -23.38 -4.27 -20.91
N ARG A 9 -23.95 -5.35 -20.33
CA ARG A 9 -23.97 -5.61 -18.89
C ARG A 9 -22.84 -6.51 -18.40
N THR A 10 -21.72 -6.59 -19.16
CA THR A 10 -20.54 -7.34 -18.73
C THR A 10 -19.65 -6.48 -17.83
N ASN A 11 -19.73 -6.76 -16.53
CA ASN A 11 -18.62 -6.76 -15.56
C ASN A 11 -18.06 -5.46 -15.00
N GLU A 12 -18.85 -4.58 -14.41
CA GLU A 12 -18.32 -3.68 -13.34
C GLU A 12 -17.92 -4.45 -12.06
N HIS A 13 -18.32 -5.72 -11.90
CA HIS A 13 -18.05 -6.54 -10.71
C HIS A 13 -16.77 -7.40 -10.78
N ASP A 14 -16.05 -7.44 -11.92
CA ASP A 14 -14.88 -8.32 -12.08
C ASP A 14 -13.55 -7.57 -12.27
N GLU A 15 -13.52 -6.27 -12.14
CA GLU A 15 -12.33 -5.43 -12.33
C GLU A 15 -11.44 -5.44 -11.08
N ALA A 16 -10.67 -6.54 -10.89
CA ALA A 16 -9.73 -6.62 -9.80
C ALA A 16 -8.51 -5.70 -10.04
N VAL A 17 -8.13 -4.92 -9.03
CA VAL A 17 -6.88 -4.16 -9.00
C VAL A 17 -5.69 -5.11 -8.83
N LEU A 18 -5.87 -6.14 -8.00
CA LEU A 18 -4.90 -7.21 -7.78
C LEU A 18 -5.60 -8.56 -7.84
N ARG A 19 -4.96 -9.53 -8.51
CA ARG A 19 -5.39 -10.93 -8.50
C ARG A 19 -4.18 -11.85 -8.45
N LEU A 20 -4.06 -12.60 -7.38
CA LEU A 20 -3.06 -13.63 -7.17
C LEU A 20 -3.74 -14.99 -7.18
N ARG A 21 -3.16 -15.97 -7.88
CA ARG A 21 -3.68 -17.34 -7.94
C ARG A 21 -2.54 -18.33 -7.76
N ASP A 22 -2.60 -19.09 -6.67
CA ASP A 22 -1.64 -20.14 -6.30
C ASP A 22 -0.18 -19.64 -6.35
N VAL A 23 0.05 -18.42 -5.81
CA VAL A 23 1.33 -17.74 -5.93
C VAL A 23 2.32 -18.27 -4.91
N GLY A 24 3.46 -18.77 -5.43
CA GLY A 24 4.61 -19.17 -4.64
C GLY A 24 5.87 -18.38 -5.00
N VAL A 25 6.71 -18.15 -4.01
CA VAL A 25 8.04 -17.53 -4.17
C VAL A 25 9.09 -18.34 -3.44
N ARG A 26 10.15 -18.73 -4.15
CA ARG A 26 11.33 -19.39 -3.59
C ARG A 26 12.52 -18.43 -3.58
N ARG A 27 13.37 -18.59 -2.59
CA ARG A 27 14.64 -17.88 -2.52
C ARG A 27 15.65 -18.57 -3.44
N HIS A 28 16.19 -17.86 -4.42
CA HIS A 28 17.11 -18.42 -5.40
C HIS A 28 18.36 -19.09 -4.80
N THR A 29 18.84 -18.59 -3.65
CA THR A 29 20.09 -19.09 -3.04
C THR A 29 19.93 -20.34 -2.19
N THR A 30 18.74 -20.59 -1.63
CA THR A 30 18.52 -21.67 -0.65
C THR A 30 17.33 -22.55 -1.00
N ASP A 31 16.66 -22.31 -2.10
CA ASP A 31 15.38 -22.94 -2.51
C ASP A 31 14.29 -22.89 -1.42
N GLN A 32 14.51 -22.11 -0.40
CA GLN A 32 13.54 -21.91 0.68
C GLN A 32 12.27 -21.24 0.17
N LEU A 33 11.13 -21.82 0.48
CA LEU A 33 9.83 -21.24 0.19
C LEU A 33 9.57 -20.01 1.09
N ILE A 34 9.33 -18.86 0.49
CA ILE A 34 9.02 -17.60 1.18
C ILE A 34 7.52 -17.33 1.17
N LEU A 35 6.87 -17.59 0.02
CA LEU A 35 5.42 -17.55 -0.13
C LEU A 35 4.96 -18.87 -0.74
N ASP A 36 3.82 -19.37 -0.28
CA ASP A 36 3.30 -20.68 -0.65
C ASP A 36 1.78 -20.64 -0.83
N GLY A 37 1.32 -20.82 -2.08
CA GLY A 37 -0.11 -20.96 -2.41
C GLY A 37 -0.92 -19.72 -2.03
N ILE A 38 -0.45 -18.51 -2.37
CA ILE A 38 -1.18 -17.28 -2.07
C ILE A 38 -2.28 -17.05 -3.10
N ASP A 39 -3.53 -17.09 -2.65
CA ASP A 39 -4.71 -16.64 -3.38
C ASP A 39 -5.22 -15.36 -2.75
N TRP A 40 -5.29 -14.28 -3.52
CA TRP A 40 -5.75 -12.98 -3.04
C TRP A 40 -6.31 -12.11 -4.15
N THR A 41 -7.41 -11.42 -3.87
CA THR A 41 -8.02 -10.47 -4.80
C THR A 41 -8.30 -9.16 -4.06
N VAL A 42 -7.91 -8.04 -4.69
CA VAL A 42 -8.22 -6.67 -4.23
C VAL A 42 -9.01 -5.96 -5.31
N ARG A 43 -10.10 -5.29 -4.93
CA ARG A 43 -10.97 -4.54 -5.83
C ARG A 43 -10.74 -3.02 -5.71
N PRO A 44 -11.17 -2.23 -6.71
CA PRO A 44 -11.15 -0.77 -6.60
C PRO A 44 -11.85 -0.29 -5.33
N GLY A 45 -11.24 0.68 -4.64
CA GLY A 45 -11.78 1.27 -3.41
C GLY A 45 -11.63 0.40 -2.16
N GLU A 46 -11.05 -0.78 -2.24
CA GLU A 46 -10.74 -1.57 -1.04
C GLU A 46 -9.43 -1.11 -0.40
N HIS A 47 -9.47 -0.93 0.92
CA HIS A 47 -8.30 -0.59 1.73
C HIS A 47 -7.93 -1.78 2.60
N TRP A 48 -6.77 -2.38 2.28
CA TRP A 48 -6.31 -3.62 2.91
C TRP A 48 -5.18 -3.38 3.92
N ALA A 49 -5.31 -4.01 5.08
CA ALA A 49 -4.22 -4.20 6.03
C ALA A 49 -3.53 -5.55 5.77
N LEU A 50 -2.24 -5.56 5.48
CA LEU A 50 -1.41 -6.76 5.39
C LEU A 50 -0.62 -6.92 6.68
N LEU A 51 -1.02 -7.87 7.51
CA LEU A 51 -0.51 -8.10 8.86
C LEU A 51 0.22 -9.45 8.95
N GLY A 52 1.15 -9.57 9.87
CA GLY A 52 1.88 -10.80 10.15
C GLY A 52 3.19 -10.54 10.90
N ALA A 53 3.74 -11.57 11.51
CA ALA A 53 5.02 -11.48 12.21
C ALA A 53 6.18 -11.09 11.27
N ASN A 54 7.30 -10.65 11.85
CA ASN A 54 8.52 -10.42 11.08
C ASN A 54 8.97 -11.74 10.43
N GLY A 55 9.35 -11.66 9.15
CA GLY A 55 9.72 -12.85 8.37
C GLY A 55 8.53 -13.63 7.79
N ALA A 56 7.26 -13.22 8.00
CA ALA A 56 6.10 -13.90 7.44
C ALA A 56 5.99 -13.85 5.92
N GLY A 57 6.78 -12.98 5.24
CA GLY A 57 6.75 -12.84 3.77
C GLY A 57 6.09 -11.55 3.27
N LYS A 58 5.65 -10.63 4.16
CA LYS A 58 4.92 -9.39 3.81
C LYS A 58 5.65 -8.53 2.77
N THR A 59 6.92 -8.23 3.00
CA THR A 59 7.74 -7.44 2.05
C THR A 59 7.90 -8.15 0.71
N THR A 60 8.03 -9.49 0.70
CA THR A 60 8.09 -10.27 -0.54
C THR A 60 6.77 -10.18 -1.30
N LEU A 61 5.65 -10.32 -0.61
CA LEU A 61 4.32 -10.16 -1.20
C LEU A 61 4.15 -8.75 -1.76
N LEU A 62 4.50 -7.70 -0.99
CA LEU A 62 4.41 -6.32 -1.46
C LEU A 62 5.28 -6.05 -2.70
N ARG A 63 6.48 -6.66 -2.78
CA ARG A 63 7.34 -6.56 -3.97
C ARG A 63 6.73 -7.21 -5.21
N LEU A 64 5.97 -8.30 -5.08
CA LEU A 64 5.19 -8.87 -6.17
C LEU A 64 4.11 -7.88 -6.64
N LEU A 65 3.33 -7.32 -5.70
CA LEU A 65 2.27 -6.36 -6.00
C LEU A 65 2.80 -5.10 -6.69
N GLY A 66 3.98 -4.64 -6.30
CA GLY A 66 4.68 -3.50 -6.92
C GLY A 66 5.41 -3.85 -8.22
N ALA A 67 5.23 -5.05 -8.77
CA ALA A 67 5.92 -5.55 -9.97
C ALA A 67 7.45 -5.47 -9.86
N LEU A 68 8.02 -5.53 -8.64
CA LEU A 68 9.46 -5.48 -8.36
C LEU A 68 10.13 -6.85 -8.42
N MET A 69 9.35 -7.92 -8.52
CA MET A 69 9.80 -9.29 -8.68
C MET A 69 8.72 -10.14 -9.37
N HIS A 70 9.10 -11.32 -9.85
CA HIS A 70 8.17 -12.28 -10.42
C HIS A 70 7.90 -13.44 -9.44
N PRO A 71 6.72 -14.06 -9.51
CA PRO A 71 6.44 -15.28 -8.76
C PRO A 71 7.25 -16.45 -9.31
N THR A 72 7.57 -17.44 -8.45
CA THR A 72 8.17 -18.71 -8.89
C THR A 72 7.10 -19.63 -9.46
N THR A 73 5.92 -19.66 -8.84
CA THR A 73 4.74 -20.42 -9.28
C THR A 73 3.49 -19.56 -9.22
N GLY A 74 2.44 -19.99 -9.90
CA GLY A 74 1.16 -19.27 -9.92
C GLY A 74 1.14 -18.05 -10.83
N THR A 75 0.15 -17.20 -10.65
CA THR A 75 -0.04 -16.00 -11.48
C THR A 75 -0.34 -14.78 -10.64
N VAL A 76 0.26 -13.64 -11.02
CA VAL A 76 0.01 -12.33 -10.43
C VAL A 76 -0.47 -11.40 -11.54
N GLU A 77 -1.64 -10.82 -11.34
CA GLU A 77 -2.21 -9.77 -12.18
C GLU A 77 -2.33 -8.49 -11.36
N VAL A 78 -1.81 -7.39 -11.88
CA VAL A 78 -1.86 -6.06 -11.27
C VAL A 78 -2.43 -5.09 -12.30
N LEU A 79 -3.49 -4.37 -11.94
CA LEU A 79 -4.18 -3.43 -12.83
C LEU A 79 -4.52 -4.05 -14.21
N GLY A 80 -5.03 -5.30 -14.20
CA GLY A 80 -5.36 -6.07 -15.39
C GLY A 80 -4.17 -6.61 -16.17
N SER A 81 -2.93 -6.36 -15.73
CA SER A 81 -1.70 -6.78 -16.41
C SER A 81 -1.05 -7.95 -15.68
N ARG A 82 -0.81 -9.06 -16.40
CA ARG A 82 -0.15 -10.24 -15.87
C ARG A 82 1.37 -10.05 -15.83
N LEU A 83 1.99 -10.25 -14.67
CA LEU A 83 3.45 -10.20 -14.53
C LEU A 83 4.11 -11.25 -15.45
N GLY A 84 5.19 -10.86 -16.12
CA GLY A 84 5.90 -11.67 -17.12
C GLY A 84 5.34 -11.54 -18.54
N ARG A 85 4.23 -10.79 -18.76
CA ARG A 85 3.63 -10.54 -20.08
C ARG A 85 3.37 -9.05 -20.36
N VAL A 86 3.92 -8.14 -19.55
CA VAL A 86 3.71 -6.71 -19.61
C VAL A 86 5.04 -5.98 -19.48
N ASP A 87 5.16 -4.77 -20.03
CA ASP A 87 6.26 -3.88 -19.69
C ASP A 87 6.12 -3.44 -18.24
N VAL A 88 7.05 -3.93 -17.41
CA VAL A 88 7.03 -3.65 -15.97
C VAL A 88 7.30 -2.18 -15.64
N ARG A 89 7.89 -1.39 -16.54
CA ARG A 89 8.12 0.04 -16.33
C ARG A 89 6.81 0.81 -16.45
N GLU A 90 6.02 0.52 -17.48
CA GLU A 90 4.70 1.11 -17.68
C GLU A 90 3.75 0.71 -16.54
N LEU A 91 3.77 -0.57 -16.14
CA LEU A 91 2.97 -1.03 -15.03
C LEU A 91 3.33 -0.33 -13.72
N ARG A 92 4.63 -0.23 -13.40
CA ARG A 92 5.11 0.46 -12.18
C ARG A 92 4.75 1.94 -12.14
N ALA A 93 4.71 2.61 -13.29
CA ALA A 93 4.29 4.01 -13.36
C ALA A 93 2.84 4.24 -12.93
N ARG A 94 2.01 3.19 -12.93
CA ARG A 94 0.59 3.21 -12.52
C ARG A 94 0.37 2.74 -11.08
N ILE A 95 1.43 2.38 -10.36
CA ILE A 95 1.39 1.90 -8.98
C ILE A 95 2.08 2.91 -8.09
N GLY A 96 1.38 3.46 -7.12
CA GLY A 96 1.99 4.23 -6.05
C GLY A 96 2.70 3.29 -5.08
N HIS A 97 3.97 3.53 -4.80
CA HIS A 97 4.72 2.70 -3.86
C HIS A 97 5.53 3.58 -2.90
N VAL A 98 5.26 3.43 -1.61
CA VAL A 98 5.95 4.12 -0.52
C VAL A 98 6.60 3.09 0.38
N THR A 99 7.90 3.26 0.63
CA THR A 99 8.68 2.43 1.55
C THR A 99 9.58 3.30 2.39
N SER A 100 9.77 2.95 3.66
CA SER A 100 10.70 3.65 4.58
C SER A 100 12.16 3.62 4.09
N ALA A 101 12.53 2.66 3.24
CA ALA A 101 13.87 2.53 2.65
C ALA A 101 14.07 3.40 1.38
N GLN A 102 13.06 4.18 0.97
CA GLN A 102 13.15 4.98 -0.25
C GLN A 102 14.21 6.07 -0.14
N ARG A 103 15.18 6.03 -1.04
CA ARG A 103 16.24 7.05 -1.08
C ARG A 103 15.72 8.31 -1.76
N VAL A 104 15.74 9.41 -1.02
CA VAL A 104 15.39 10.75 -1.50
C VAL A 104 16.53 11.70 -1.18
N PRO A 105 17.00 12.53 -2.13
CA PRO A 105 17.98 13.56 -1.84
C PRO A 105 17.45 14.52 -0.76
N GLN A 106 18.26 14.75 0.26
CA GLN A 106 17.83 15.48 1.46
C GLN A 106 17.77 17.00 1.26
N ASP A 107 18.45 17.50 0.25
CA ASP A 107 18.54 18.91 -0.16
C ASP A 107 17.39 19.37 -1.07
N LEU A 108 16.64 18.43 -1.66
CA LEU A 108 15.44 18.76 -2.44
C LEU A 108 14.33 19.32 -1.54
N THR A 109 13.63 20.33 -2.03
CA THR A 109 12.40 20.79 -1.36
C THR A 109 11.33 19.72 -1.38
N ALA A 110 10.38 19.74 -0.42
CA ALA A 110 9.27 18.78 -0.40
C ALA A 110 8.48 18.81 -1.73
N HIS A 111 8.24 19.98 -2.31
CA HIS A 111 7.61 20.14 -3.62
C HIS A 111 8.43 19.46 -4.74
N ALA A 112 9.76 19.67 -4.76
CA ALA A 112 10.63 19.03 -5.74
C ALA A 112 10.63 17.50 -5.60
N VAL A 113 10.58 16.98 -4.37
CA VAL A 113 10.42 15.53 -4.11
C VAL A 113 9.13 15.02 -4.70
N VAL A 114 8.00 15.71 -4.49
CA VAL A 114 6.69 15.31 -5.04
C VAL A 114 6.75 15.30 -6.56
N LEU A 115 7.30 16.30 -7.21
CA LEU A 115 7.46 16.38 -8.67
C LEU A 115 8.20 15.18 -9.26
N THR A 116 9.17 14.58 -8.55
CA THR A 116 9.85 13.36 -9.03
C THR A 116 8.92 12.16 -9.18
N GLY A 117 7.75 12.18 -8.55
CA GLY A 117 6.73 11.15 -8.71
C GLY A 117 6.13 11.13 -10.11
N HIS A 118 5.98 12.29 -10.77
CA HIS A 118 5.50 12.40 -12.14
C HIS A 118 6.43 11.70 -13.15
N SER A 119 7.73 11.88 -12.99
CA SER A 119 8.74 11.30 -13.89
C SER A 119 9.22 9.90 -13.45
N GLY A 120 8.85 9.42 -12.26
CA GLY A 120 9.33 8.16 -11.70
C GLY A 120 10.85 8.15 -11.39
N THR A 121 11.46 9.33 -11.22
CA THR A 121 12.90 9.50 -11.04
C THR A 121 13.27 9.81 -9.60
N VAL A 122 14.58 9.77 -9.28
CA VAL A 122 15.10 10.20 -7.97
C VAL A 122 15.44 11.70 -7.98
N GLN A 123 15.91 12.21 -9.12
CA GLN A 123 16.22 13.62 -9.34
C GLN A 123 15.15 14.29 -10.19
N PRO A 124 14.80 15.56 -9.91
CA PRO A 124 13.83 16.27 -10.70
C PRO A 124 14.27 16.48 -12.15
N LEU A 125 13.35 16.24 -13.08
CA LEU A 125 13.53 16.56 -14.51
C LEU A 125 12.83 17.89 -14.82
N TRP A 126 13.40 19.01 -14.36
CA TRP A 126 12.80 20.35 -14.34
C TRP A 126 12.14 20.79 -15.66
N ARG A 127 12.69 20.34 -16.80
CA ARG A 127 12.20 20.70 -18.13
C ARG A 127 10.94 19.94 -18.54
N THR A 128 10.56 18.91 -17.80
CA THR A 128 9.39 18.09 -18.08
C THR A 128 8.17 18.49 -17.24
N TYR A 129 8.33 19.44 -16.31
CA TYR A 129 7.25 19.87 -15.42
C TYR A 129 6.70 21.20 -15.90
N ASP A 130 5.52 21.17 -16.49
CA ASP A 130 4.71 22.34 -16.81
C ASP A 130 3.98 22.89 -15.56
N ASP A 131 3.18 23.93 -15.74
CA ASP A 131 2.46 24.56 -14.64
C ASP A 131 1.39 23.65 -14.04
N GLU A 132 0.77 22.77 -14.83
CA GLU A 132 -0.23 21.81 -14.35
C GLU A 132 0.41 20.77 -13.43
N VAL A 133 1.55 20.20 -13.82
CA VAL A 133 2.30 19.25 -13.01
C VAL A 133 2.76 19.88 -11.70
N ARG A 134 3.20 21.16 -11.74
CA ARG A 134 3.60 21.90 -10.53
C ARG A 134 2.42 22.20 -9.61
N ALA A 135 1.30 22.63 -10.18
CA ALA A 135 0.06 22.87 -9.43
C ALA A 135 -0.42 21.58 -8.77
N ARG A 136 -0.40 20.47 -9.51
CA ARG A 136 -0.78 19.15 -8.99
C ARG A 136 0.08 18.72 -7.79
N ALA A 137 1.38 18.97 -7.82
CA ALA A 137 2.27 18.69 -6.69
C ALA A 137 1.90 19.51 -5.45
N HIS A 138 1.53 20.79 -5.61
CA HIS A 138 1.04 21.62 -4.51
C HIS A 138 -0.30 21.17 -3.96
N GLU A 139 -1.24 20.76 -4.82
CA GLU A 139 -2.53 20.18 -4.40
C GLU A 139 -2.33 18.93 -3.54
N LEU A 140 -1.45 18.03 -3.96
CA LEU A 140 -1.15 16.80 -3.21
C LEU A 140 -0.50 17.08 -1.85
N LEU A 141 0.40 18.06 -1.76
CA LEU A 141 0.94 18.50 -0.48
C LEU A 141 -0.15 19.09 0.42
N THR A 142 -1.13 19.78 -0.16
CA THR A 142 -2.30 20.32 0.57
C THR A 142 -3.21 19.20 1.06
N GLU A 143 -3.54 18.23 0.18
CA GLU A 143 -4.37 17.06 0.48
C GLU A 143 -3.78 16.22 1.62
N LEU A 144 -2.45 16.13 1.69
CA LEU A 144 -1.72 15.42 2.76
C LEU A 144 -1.40 16.30 3.99
N GLY A 145 -1.91 17.55 4.05
CA GLY A 145 -1.74 18.45 5.19
C GLY A 145 -0.28 18.87 5.44
N VAL A 146 0.51 19.05 4.38
CA VAL A 146 1.93 19.45 4.45
C VAL A 146 2.29 20.56 3.45
N LYS A 147 1.31 21.37 3.06
CA LYS A 147 1.49 22.48 2.11
C LYS A 147 2.57 23.46 2.53
N GLU A 148 2.65 23.77 3.81
CA GLU A 148 3.60 24.70 4.40
C GLU A 148 5.06 24.24 4.29
N LEU A 149 5.27 22.98 3.93
CA LEU A 149 6.61 22.40 3.74
C LEU A 149 7.09 22.48 2.28
N ALA A 150 6.29 22.99 1.35
CA ALA A 150 6.57 22.94 -0.08
C ALA A 150 8.01 23.40 -0.41
N ASP A 151 8.45 24.51 0.17
CA ASP A 151 9.76 25.11 -0.06
C ASP A 151 10.83 24.66 0.94
N ARG A 152 10.49 23.80 1.90
CA ARG A 152 11.46 23.29 2.90
C ARG A 152 12.25 22.11 2.34
N PRO A 153 13.55 22.01 2.64
CA PRO A 153 14.35 20.83 2.31
C PRO A 153 13.74 19.58 2.97
N TYR A 154 13.62 18.50 2.21
CA TYR A 154 13.09 17.22 2.69
C TYR A 154 13.87 16.70 3.92
N GLY A 155 15.17 16.94 3.95
CA GLY A 155 16.06 16.52 5.03
C GLY A 155 15.75 17.10 6.41
N VAL A 156 15.09 18.26 6.49
CA VAL A 156 14.71 18.89 7.76
C VAL A 156 13.27 18.58 8.20
N CYS A 157 12.51 17.84 7.38
CA CYS A 157 11.17 17.42 7.71
C CYS A 157 11.18 16.31 8.81
N SER A 158 10.17 16.31 9.68
CA SER A 158 9.98 15.22 10.65
C SER A 158 9.64 13.90 9.94
N GLY A 159 9.71 12.76 10.66
CA GLY A 159 9.35 11.45 10.11
C GLY A 159 7.95 11.42 9.50
N GLY A 160 6.94 11.92 10.21
CA GLY A 160 5.57 11.99 9.73
C GLY A 160 5.39 12.94 8.54
N GLN A 161 6.08 14.08 8.54
CA GLN A 161 6.10 15.00 7.40
C GLN A 161 6.71 14.34 6.16
N ARG A 162 7.83 13.63 6.32
CA ARG A 162 8.46 12.86 5.23
C ARG A 162 7.54 11.79 4.68
N ALA A 163 6.86 11.04 5.54
CA ALA A 163 5.91 10.01 5.10
C ALA A 163 4.80 10.61 4.23
N ARG A 164 4.20 11.74 4.66
CA ARG A 164 3.15 12.44 3.91
C ARG A 164 3.68 13.00 2.56
N VAL A 165 4.87 13.53 2.52
CA VAL A 165 5.53 13.96 1.26
C VAL A 165 5.77 12.78 0.31
N LEU A 166 6.19 11.61 0.82
CA LEU A 166 6.37 10.41 0.00
C LEU A 166 5.04 9.86 -0.53
N ILE A 167 3.97 9.95 0.25
CA ILE A 167 2.62 9.57 -0.21
C ILE A 167 2.16 10.55 -1.30
N ALA A 168 2.32 11.88 -1.10
CA ALA A 168 2.04 12.87 -2.13
C ALA A 168 2.82 12.58 -3.42
N ARG A 169 4.10 12.25 -3.31
CA ARG A 169 4.94 11.83 -4.44
C ARG A 169 4.37 10.60 -5.15
N ALA A 170 3.94 9.58 -4.40
CA ALA A 170 3.39 8.36 -4.98
C ALA A 170 2.06 8.59 -5.70
N LEU A 171 1.30 9.63 -5.31
CA LEU A 171 0.03 10.03 -5.91
C LEU A 171 0.16 10.88 -7.17
N MET A 172 1.38 11.36 -7.53
CA MET A 172 1.59 12.18 -8.73
C MET A 172 1.17 11.49 -10.04
N ALA A 173 1.30 10.18 -10.10
CA ALA A 173 0.91 9.38 -11.27
C ALA A 173 -0.57 9.00 -11.27
N ASP A 174 -1.37 9.54 -10.35
CA ASP A 174 -2.79 9.18 -10.13
C ASP A 174 -3.04 7.66 -10.12
N PRO A 175 -2.35 6.92 -9.23
CA PRO A 175 -2.37 5.46 -9.24
C PRO A 175 -3.74 4.92 -8.82
N ALA A 176 -4.17 3.80 -9.43
CA ALA A 176 -5.32 3.04 -8.97
C ALA A 176 -4.99 2.12 -7.77
N LEU A 177 -3.71 1.90 -7.49
CA LEU A 177 -3.20 1.09 -6.39
C LEU A 177 -2.07 1.83 -5.66
N LEU A 178 -2.19 1.97 -4.33
CA LEU A 178 -1.17 2.52 -3.46
C LEU A 178 -0.67 1.46 -2.49
N LEU A 179 0.62 1.15 -2.57
CA LEU A 179 1.31 0.19 -1.70
C LEU A 179 2.14 0.94 -0.66
N LEU A 180 1.91 0.63 0.60
CA LEU A 180 2.54 1.29 1.75
C LEU A 180 3.28 0.24 2.59
N ASP A 181 4.62 0.30 2.60
CA ASP A 181 5.47 -0.62 3.37
C ASP A 181 5.92 0.06 4.67
N GLU A 182 5.21 -0.23 5.75
CA GLU A 182 5.43 0.31 7.10
C GLU A 182 5.54 1.86 7.12
N PRO A 183 4.55 2.60 6.58
CA PRO A 183 4.64 4.05 6.42
C PRO A 183 4.64 4.81 7.75
N PHE A 184 4.23 4.15 8.85
CA PHE A 184 4.16 4.71 10.20
C PHE A 184 5.41 4.41 11.03
N ASN A 185 6.37 3.67 10.47
CA ASN A 185 7.54 3.24 11.24
C ASN A 185 8.33 4.43 11.81
N ALA A 186 8.70 4.32 13.09
CA ALA A 186 9.44 5.33 13.84
C ALA A 186 8.75 6.70 13.99
N LEU A 187 7.43 6.77 13.81
CA LEU A 187 6.67 7.99 14.09
C LEU A 187 6.31 8.08 15.58
N ASP A 188 6.39 9.30 16.13
CA ASP A 188 5.79 9.61 17.41
C ASP A 188 4.26 9.59 17.33
N LEU A 189 3.59 9.60 18.49
CA LEU A 189 2.14 9.51 18.56
C LEU A 189 1.41 10.62 17.75
N PRO A 190 1.75 11.92 17.89
CA PRO A 190 1.09 12.96 17.10
C PRO A 190 1.29 12.77 15.59
N SER A 191 2.51 12.49 15.13
CA SER A 191 2.81 12.29 13.71
C SER A 191 2.09 11.07 13.13
N ARG A 192 1.92 10.01 13.93
CA ARG A 192 1.15 8.83 13.54
C ARG A 192 -0.33 9.16 13.38
N GLU A 193 -0.93 9.87 14.33
CA GLU A 193 -2.34 10.26 14.25
C GLU A 193 -2.60 11.21 13.07
N ASP A 194 -1.72 12.18 12.82
CA ASP A 194 -1.79 13.02 11.62
C ASP A 194 -1.78 12.23 10.32
N LEU A 195 -0.92 11.20 10.24
CA LEU A 195 -0.84 10.36 9.05
C LEU A 195 -2.07 9.45 8.90
N VAL A 196 -2.60 8.91 10.00
CA VAL A 196 -3.85 8.12 10.01
C VAL A 196 -5.01 8.96 9.48
N GLU A 197 -5.13 10.20 9.95
CA GLU A 197 -6.18 11.13 9.49
C GLU A 197 -6.00 11.49 8.02
N ALA A 198 -4.78 11.80 7.58
CA ALA A 198 -4.49 12.08 6.18
C ALA A 198 -4.84 10.90 5.27
N MET A 199 -4.55 9.66 5.68
CA MET A 199 -4.91 8.45 4.94
C MET A 199 -6.42 8.23 4.91
N HIS A 200 -7.13 8.54 5.99
CA HIS A 200 -8.59 8.45 6.02
C HIS A 200 -9.25 9.44 5.06
N GLN A 201 -8.79 10.69 5.07
CA GLN A 201 -9.28 11.73 4.15
C GLN A 201 -8.94 11.39 2.69
N LEU A 202 -7.73 10.88 2.41
CA LEU A 202 -7.33 10.42 1.09
C LEU A 202 -8.27 9.32 0.57
N ALA A 203 -8.60 8.34 1.40
CA ALA A 203 -9.52 7.26 1.05
C ALA A 203 -10.93 7.79 0.73
N ALA A 204 -11.43 8.74 1.52
CA ALA A 204 -12.73 9.36 1.30
C ALA A 204 -12.77 10.20 -0.01
N GLY A 205 -11.68 10.91 -0.32
CA GLY A 205 -11.56 11.74 -1.52
C GLY A 205 -11.33 10.95 -2.82
N ARG A 206 -10.93 9.67 -2.73
CA ARG A 206 -10.55 8.83 -3.88
C ARG A 206 -11.23 7.46 -3.85
N PRO A 207 -12.55 7.39 -4.15
CA PRO A 207 -13.35 6.18 -3.92
C PRO A 207 -12.93 4.95 -4.76
N ARG A 208 -12.13 5.13 -5.81
CA ARG A 208 -11.59 4.02 -6.61
C ARG A 208 -10.16 3.64 -6.26
N LEU A 209 -9.46 4.42 -5.44
CA LEU A 209 -8.11 4.12 -5.01
C LEU A 209 -8.11 2.88 -4.10
N ALA A 210 -7.43 1.83 -4.50
CA ALA A 210 -7.16 0.70 -3.62
C ALA A 210 -5.83 0.92 -2.87
N THR A 211 -5.79 0.55 -1.59
CA THR A 211 -4.55 0.62 -0.81
C THR A 211 -4.21 -0.73 -0.18
N VAL A 212 -2.91 -1.05 -0.14
CA VAL A 212 -2.39 -2.16 0.67
C VAL A 212 -1.35 -1.60 1.63
N THR A 213 -1.67 -1.58 2.91
CA THR A 213 -0.80 -1.08 3.98
C THR A 213 -0.22 -2.26 4.75
N VAL A 214 1.10 -2.41 4.69
CA VAL A 214 1.84 -3.34 5.55
C VAL A 214 2.09 -2.66 6.89
N THR A 215 1.66 -3.29 7.97
CA THR A 215 1.96 -2.86 9.33
C THR A 215 1.97 -4.06 10.27
N HIS A 216 2.50 -3.88 11.47
CA HIS A 216 2.41 -4.82 12.57
C HIS A 216 1.71 -4.20 13.80
N HIS A 217 1.18 -2.98 13.65
CA HIS A 217 0.44 -2.25 14.67
C HIS A 217 -1.00 -1.97 14.20
N LEU A 218 -2.00 -2.41 14.99
CA LEU A 218 -3.40 -2.21 14.66
C LEU A 218 -3.84 -0.74 14.83
N GLU A 219 -3.15 0.00 15.67
CA GLU A 219 -3.39 1.43 15.91
C GLU A 219 -3.08 2.31 14.69
N GLU A 220 -2.32 1.77 13.72
CA GLU A 220 -1.96 2.44 12.46
C GLU A 220 -3.04 2.29 11.39
N LEU A 221 -4.04 1.45 11.63
CA LEU A 221 -5.14 1.27 10.69
C LEU A 221 -6.09 2.48 10.74
N PHE A 222 -6.17 3.18 9.62
CA PHE A 222 -7.12 4.29 9.47
C PHE A 222 -8.55 3.79 9.34
N PRO A 223 -9.58 4.58 9.72
CA PRO A 223 -10.98 4.12 9.81
C PRO A 223 -11.55 3.54 8.51
N ALA A 224 -11.05 3.96 7.34
CA ALA A 224 -11.50 3.45 6.06
C ALA A 224 -10.92 2.06 5.67
N VAL A 225 -10.01 1.48 6.48
CA VAL A 225 -9.52 0.10 6.23
C VAL A 225 -10.70 -0.86 6.30
N SER A 226 -11.01 -1.47 5.17
CA SER A 226 -12.19 -2.33 4.96
C SER A 226 -11.86 -3.82 5.06
N HIS A 227 -10.63 -4.19 4.74
CA HIS A 227 -10.20 -5.58 4.64
C HIS A 227 -8.86 -5.82 5.33
N ALA A 228 -8.61 -7.07 5.70
CA ALA A 228 -7.31 -7.48 6.23
C ALA A 228 -6.89 -8.84 5.65
N LEU A 229 -5.58 -9.03 5.53
CA LEU A 229 -4.93 -10.29 5.23
C LEU A 229 -3.90 -10.59 6.31
N LEU A 230 -4.06 -11.72 6.98
CA LEU A 230 -3.09 -12.24 7.94
C LEU A 230 -2.16 -13.23 7.25
N LEU A 231 -0.87 -12.89 7.22
CA LEU A 231 0.17 -13.72 6.63
C LEU A 231 0.98 -14.40 7.74
N ARG A 232 1.09 -15.73 7.69
CA ARG A 232 1.89 -16.51 8.61
C ARG A 232 2.72 -17.54 7.86
N GLU A 233 4.04 -17.53 8.07
CA GLU A 233 4.96 -18.53 7.52
C GLU A 233 4.83 -18.69 5.98
N GLY A 234 4.64 -17.56 5.28
CA GLY A 234 4.47 -17.53 3.82
C GLY A 234 3.09 -17.91 3.30
N ARG A 235 2.12 -18.19 4.16
CA ARG A 235 0.76 -18.60 3.79
C ARG A 235 -0.30 -17.63 4.30
N VAL A 236 -1.41 -17.54 3.61
CA VAL A 236 -2.58 -16.80 4.10
C VAL A 236 -3.21 -17.59 5.25
N LEU A 237 -3.21 -17.00 6.44
CA LEU A 237 -3.89 -17.56 7.60
C LEU A 237 -5.39 -17.23 7.57
N SER A 238 -5.73 -16.00 7.20
CA SER A 238 -7.10 -15.50 7.05
C SER A 238 -7.10 -14.24 6.20
N GLN A 239 -8.17 -14.01 5.45
CA GLN A 239 -8.37 -12.78 4.69
C GLN A 239 -9.85 -12.47 4.54
N GLY A 240 -10.19 -11.20 4.35
CA GLY A 240 -11.56 -10.74 4.14
C GLY A 240 -11.86 -9.44 4.87
N HIS A 241 -13.12 -9.20 5.14
CA HIS A 241 -13.56 -8.00 5.87
C HIS A 241 -12.82 -7.86 7.19
N VAL A 242 -12.38 -6.65 7.49
CA VAL A 242 -11.49 -6.35 8.63
C VAL A 242 -12.05 -6.86 9.96
N GLU A 243 -13.35 -6.73 10.18
CA GLU A 243 -14.01 -7.15 11.42
C GLU A 243 -14.02 -8.68 11.61
N GLY A 244 -14.11 -9.45 10.52
CA GLY A 244 -14.05 -10.91 10.57
C GLY A 244 -12.64 -11.47 10.70
N VAL A 245 -11.63 -10.67 10.37
CA VAL A 245 -10.20 -11.07 10.35
C VAL A 245 -9.47 -10.61 11.60
N LEU A 246 -9.73 -9.37 12.08
CA LEU A 246 -9.07 -8.84 13.29
C LEU A 246 -9.80 -9.32 14.55
N THR A 247 -9.61 -10.59 14.89
CA THR A 247 -10.17 -11.22 16.08
C THR A 247 -9.07 -11.78 16.98
N ASP A 248 -9.33 -11.88 18.28
CA ASP A 248 -8.37 -12.42 19.27
C ASP A 248 -7.79 -13.78 18.83
N PRO A 249 -8.60 -14.80 18.42
CA PRO A 249 -8.06 -16.10 18.05
C PRO A 249 -7.17 -16.05 16.80
N LEU A 250 -7.55 -15.28 15.78
CA LEU A 250 -6.81 -15.20 14.53
C LEU A 250 -5.49 -14.45 14.72
N LEU A 251 -5.49 -13.33 15.47
CA LEU A 251 -4.27 -12.59 15.75
C LEU A 251 -3.35 -13.35 16.70
N THR A 252 -3.88 -14.05 17.72
CA THR A 252 -3.13 -14.95 18.58
C THR A 252 -2.41 -16.03 17.74
N ARG A 253 -3.12 -16.64 16.79
CA ARG A 253 -2.51 -17.62 15.87
C ARG A 253 -1.48 -16.99 14.95
N CYS A 254 -1.78 -15.79 14.41
CA CYS A 254 -0.91 -15.10 13.47
C CYS A 254 0.44 -14.72 14.10
N PHE A 255 0.41 -14.17 15.32
CA PHE A 255 1.60 -13.67 16.01
C PHE A 255 2.22 -14.64 17.01
N GLY A 256 1.55 -15.77 17.30
CA GLY A 256 2.04 -16.79 18.22
C GLY A 256 2.07 -16.35 19.70
N ARG A 257 1.25 -15.39 20.06
CA ARG A 257 1.09 -14.84 21.42
C ARG A 257 -0.36 -14.49 21.67
N ASP A 258 -0.82 -14.61 22.92
CA ASP A 258 -2.15 -14.19 23.32
C ASP A 258 -2.31 -12.70 23.02
N ILE A 259 -3.24 -12.38 22.14
CA ILE A 259 -3.58 -11.02 21.72
C ILE A 259 -5.06 -10.80 21.96
N THR A 260 -5.37 -9.68 22.60
CA THR A 260 -6.72 -9.16 22.74
C THR A 260 -6.85 -7.92 21.86
N VAL A 261 -7.91 -7.90 21.05
CA VAL A 261 -8.23 -6.80 20.15
C VAL A 261 -9.39 -5.99 20.70
N ALA A 262 -9.30 -4.70 20.57
CA ALA A 262 -10.39 -3.79 20.85
C ALA A 262 -10.63 -2.84 19.67
N ARG A 263 -11.88 -2.43 19.48
CA ARG A 263 -12.25 -1.36 18.55
C ARG A 263 -13.01 -0.29 19.31
N ARG A 264 -12.51 0.94 19.23
CA ARG A 264 -13.14 2.09 19.85
C ARG A 264 -13.17 3.25 18.86
N ASP A 265 -14.34 3.86 18.68
CA ASP A 265 -14.53 5.01 17.78
C ASP A 265 -13.96 4.79 16.37
N GLY A 266 -14.15 3.58 15.82
CA GLY A 266 -13.64 3.17 14.51
C GLY A 266 -12.15 2.81 14.46
N ARG A 267 -11.40 2.98 15.55
CA ARG A 267 -9.96 2.69 15.67
C ARG A 267 -9.71 1.33 16.30
N TRP A 268 -8.76 0.61 15.73
CA TRP A 268 -8.32 -0.68 16.25
C TRP A 268 -7.17 -0.51 17.22
N SER A 269 -7.12 -1.38 18.23
CA SER A 269 -5.99 -1.51 19.13
C SER A 269 -5.80 -2.97 19.52
N ALA A 270 -4.55 -3.36 19.83
CA ALA A 270 -4.23 -4.68 20.30
C ALA A 270 -3.24 -4.62 21.44
N TYR A 271 -3.42 -5.51 22.40
CA TYR A 271 -2.48 -5.69 23.49
C TYR A 271 -2.27 -7.17 23.77
N SER A 272 -1.03 -7.50 24.18
CA SER A 272 -0.71 -8.82 24.68
C SER A 272 -0.75 -8.78 26.19
N GLY A 273 -1.61 -9.58 26.80
CA GLY A 273 -1.72 -9.69 28.25
C GLY A 273 -1.93 -11.15 28.65
N ARG A 274 -1.26 -11.60 29.71
CA ARG A 274 -1.74 -12.77 30.43
C ARG A 274 -3.09 -12.37 31.02
N ARG A 275 -4.16 -13.13 30.77
CA ARG A 275 -5.32 -13.09 31.66
C ARG A 275 -4.80 -13.45 33.05
N LEU A 276 -4.82 -12.46 33.96
CA LEU A 276 -4.55 -12.67 35.38
C LEU A 276 -5.65 -13.58 35.94
#